data_4fd1edae857e5787b521e3a050d172c0
#
_entry.id   4fd1edae857e5787b521e3a050d172c0
#
_cell.length_a   1.000
_cell.length_b   1.000
_cell.length_c   1.000
_cell.angle_alpha   90.00
_cell.angle_beta   90.00
_cell.angle_gamma   90.00
#
_symmetry.space_group_name_H-M   'P 1'
#
loop_
_entity.id
_entity.type
_entity.pdbx_description
1 polymer ?
#
loop_
_entity_poly.entity_id
_entity_poly.type
_entity_poly.pdbx_seq_one_letter_code
_entity_poly.pdbx_strand_id
1 'polypeptide(L)'
;MNYRNNLRPAVRALALCAATGLTITLAPTASAALPVAVPQLREPVTQQATGAPPVQHPGAPVPEPFSTDYIAGFESDVSSYQFGNYWQVVQLFDHIKTQPDIRQENMDKAVAINNAAAGDQALIQRAQSDAKASSTSVLNAVSDAMGKNLGEAFRASLAEHRLPKTEYLLGNGYAARAGGLANSTMSEKYYFNYQRPYQRAPQAIKRYDDGSKDLYPTSPAFPSGHTNQATWITTLMSFMLPEVGPQLMLRGAEAGNHRVVLGVHYPLDVIGGRMTGQAAAADRLNDKRMRHALWEASMEVRQEIKWRTGKSVEELAAQDRAEGTDYRSTDDAVEQYSTFMDYDFAPRYRTDAPMIVPQAAPVLLAASHPELT
;
A
#
# COMPACT_ATOMS: atom_id res chain seq x y z
N MET A 1 -33.95 -13.52 -10.90
CA MET A 1 -33.66 -14.88 -10.45
C MET A 1 -33.06 -14.79 -9.05
N ASN A 2 -33.74 -15.39 -8.09
CA ASN A 2 -33.53 -15.24 -6.66
C ASN A 2 -32.19 -15.85 -6.20
N TYR A 3 -31.23 -15.04 -5.81
CA TYR A 3 -30.07 -15.45 -5.00
C TYR A 3 -30.42 -15.36 -3.51
N ARG A 4 -31.26 -16.29 -3.04
CA ARG A 4 -31.41 -16.56 -1.60
C ARG A 4 -31.29 -18.07 -1.39
N ASN A 5 -30.42 -18.43 -0.45
CA ASN A 5 -30.21 -19.75 0.14
C ASN A 5 -29.00 -20.53 -0.39
N ASN A 6 -27.83 -20.18 0.14
CA ASN A 6 -26.81 -21.18 0.50
C ASN A 6 -25.74 -20.51 1.42
N LEU A 7 -26.18 -20.04 2.59
CA LEU A 7 -25.27 -19.78 3.71
C LEU A 7 -24.94 -21.12 4.36
N ARG A 8 -23.66 -21.46 4.39
CA ARG A 8 -23.14 -22.69 4.99
C ARG A 8 -23.51 -22.80 6.48
N PRO A 9 -23.58 -24.00 7.07
CA PRO A 9 -24.07 -24.25 8.45
C PRO A 9 -23.33 -23.47 9.55
N ALA A 10 -22.06 -23.08 9.34
CA ALA A 10 -21.27 -22.33 10.31
C ALA A 10 -21.78 -20.91 10.58
N VAL A 11 -22.42 -20.28 9.59
CA VAL A 11 -22.99 -18.94 9.76
C VAL A 11 -24.35 -18.99 10.47
N ARG A 12 -25.06 -20.12 10.37
CA ARG A 12 -26.32 -20.32 11.09
C ARG A 12 -26.14 -20.54 12.61
N ALA A 13 -25.01 -21.09 13.02
CA ALA A 13 -24.71 -21.32 14.44
C ALA A 13 -24.44 -20.01 15.21
N LEU A 14 -23.86 -18.99 14.56
CA LEU A 14 -23.64 -17.67 15.20
C LEU A 14 -24.92 -16.83 15.31
N ALA A 15 -25.88 -17.02 14.41
CA ALA A 15 -27.15 -16.28 14.44
C ALA A 15 -28.14 -16.82 15.48
N LEU A 16 -27.98 -18.09 15.92
CA LEU A 16 -28.88 -18.70 16.90
C LEU A 16 -28.51 -18.39 18.37
N CYS A 17 -27.29 -17.96 18.65
CA CYS A 17 -26.85 -17.57 20.00
C CYS A 17 -27.33 -16.18 20.45
N ALA A 18 -27.89 -15.38 19.53
CA ALA A 18 -28.38 -14.03 19.85
C ALA A 18 -29.87 -13.97 20.28
N ALA A 19 -30.60 -15.10 20.24
CA ALA A 19 -32.05 -15.11 20.44
C ALA A 19 -32.55 -15.82 21.73
N THR A 20 -31.65 -16.38 22.55
CA THR A 20 -32.03 -16.91 23.85
C THR A 20 -31.60 -15.95 24.95
N GLY A 21 -32.56 -15.14 25.41
CA GLY A 21 -32.39 -14.26 26.55
C GLY A 21 -32.10 -15.06 27.82
N LEU A 22 -30.85 -15.12 28.22
CA LEU A 22 -30.45 -15.59 29.54
C LEU A 22 -30.52 -14.39 30.51
N THR A 23 -31.59 -14.29 31.26
CA THR A 23 -31.68 -13.35 32.39
C THR A 23 -30.78 -13.87 33.51
N ILE A 24 -29.55 -13.36 33.56
CA ILE A 24 -28.65 -13.54 34.70
C ILE A 24 -28.98 -12.40 35.69
N THR A 25 -29.63 -12.74 36.81
CA THR A 25 -29.71 -11.86 37.95
C THR A 25 -28.32 -11.71 38.58
N LEU A 26 -27.65 -10.59 38.27
CA LEU A 26 -26.40 -10.22 38.96
C LEU A 26 -26.77 -9.65 40.36
N ALA A 27 -26.37 -10.38 41.39
CA ALA A 27 -26.25 -9.79 42.74
C ALA A 27 -25.20 -8.66 42.72
N PRO A 28 -25.39 -7.54 43.38
CA PRO A 28 -24.42 -6.47 43.45
C PRO A 28 -23.21 -6.92 44.28
N THR A 29 -22.19 -7.47 43.65
CA THR A 29 -20.89 -7.52 44.28
C THR A 29 -20.25 -6.14 44.13
N ALA A 30 -19.97 -5.51 45.27
CA ALA A 30 -19.17 -4.30 45.32
C ALA A 30 -17.82 -4.58 44.68
N SER A 31 -17.69 -4.22 43.39
CA SER A 31 -16.43 -4.26 42.69
C SER A 31 -15.58 -3.10 43.20
N ALA A 32 -14.62 -3.39 44.08
CA ALA A 32 -13.55 -2.45 44.33
C ALA A 32 -12.87 -2.19 43.00
N ALA A 33 -13.16 -1.03 42.40
CA ALA A 33 -12.44 -0.56 41.22
C ALA A 33 -10.97 -0.45 41.62
N LEU A 34 -10.15 -1.37 41.15
CA LEU A 34 -8.70 -1.18 41.15
C LEU A 34 -8.44 0.16 40.47
N PRO A 35 -7.67 1.07 41.03
CA PRO A 35 -7.29 2.29 40.36
C PRO A 35 -6.49 1.87 39.11
N VAL A 36 -7.12 1.92 37.95
CA VAL A 36 -6.40 1.86 36.68
C VAL A 36 -5.57 3.14 36.69
N ALA A 37 -4.28 2.99 37.02
CA ALA A 37 -3.33 4.05 36.79
C ALA A 37 -3.32 4.27 35.27
N VAL A 38 -4.05 5.29 34.83
CA VAL A 38 -3.92 5.79 33.46
C VAL A 38 -2.46 6.20 33.34
N PRO A 39 -1.66 5.59 32.48
CA PRO A 39 -0.30 6.04 32.28
C PRO A 39 -0.39 7.51 31.90
N GLN A 40 0.12 8.39 32.76
CA GLN A 40 0.29 9.78 32.36
C GLN A 40 1.34 9.74 31.26
N LEU A 41 0.93 10.04 30.03
CA LEU A 41 1.82 10.33 28.92
C LEU A 41 2.61 11.58 29.33
N ARG A 42 3.78 11.37 29.95
CA ARG A 42 4.62 12.45 30.48
C ARG A 42 5.42 13.19 29.43
N GLU A 43 5.46 12.62 28.22
CA GLU A 43 6.12 13.22 27.06
C GLU A 43 5.08 13.44 25.98
N PRO A 44 5.07 14.58 25.29
CA PRO A 44 4.26 14.71 24.09
C PRO A 44 4.65 13.60 23.13
N VAL A 45 3.67 12.87 22.56
CA VAL A 45 3.86 11.82 21.56
C VAL A 45 4.35 12.44 20.23
N THR A 46 5.24 13.40 20.33
CA THR A 46 5.91 14.10 19.24
C THR A 46 7.18 13.39 18.81
N GLN A 47 7.61 12.35 19.54
CA GLN A 47 8.69 11.49 19.08
C GLN A 47 8.13 10.53 18.04
N GLN A 48 8.47 10.85 16.82
CA GLN A 48 8.19 10.01 15.67
C GLN A 48 8.89 8.66 15.77
N ALA A 49 8.38 7.72 15.00
CA ALA A 49 8.80 6.33 14.97
C ALA A 49 10.31 6.07 14.77
N THR A 50 11.09 7.06 14.37
CA THR A 50 12.55 6.93 14.20
C THR A 50 13.36 7.35 15.42
N GLY A 51 12.77 8.07 16.37
CA GLY A 51 13.45 8.53 17.59
C GLY A 51 14.58 9.54 17.40
N ALA A 52 14.99 9.84 16.18
CA ALA A 52 16.04 10.80 15.89
C ALA A 52 15.45 12.20 15.64
N PRO A 53 16.01 13.26 16.25
CA PRO A 53 15.56 14.61 15.99
C PRO A 53 15.96 15.05 14.58
N PRO A 54 15.17 15.94 13.93
CA PRO A 54 15.54 16.52 12.66
C PRO A 54 16.86 17.30 12.73
N VAL A 55 17.71 17.15 11.74
CA VAL A 55 18.93 17.97 11.61
C VAL A 55 18.53 19.42 11.34
N GLN A 56 19.07 20.35 12.15
CA GLN A 56 18.79 21.76 12.03
C GLN A 56 19.85 22.44 11.18
N HIS A 57 19.41 23.32 10.27
CA HIS A 57 20.30 24.13 9.44
C HIS A 57 19.93 25.62 9.56
N PRO A 58 20.91 26.54 9.60
CA PRO A 58 20.62 27.98 9.61
C PRO A 58 19.80 28.40 8.37
N GLY A 59 18.71 29.10 8.59
CA GLY A 59 17.83 29.58 7.50
C GLY A 59 16.93 28.54 6.84
N ALA A 60 16.98 27.29 7.31
CA ALA A 60 16.08 26.25 6.85
C ALA A 60 14.67 26.40 7.47
N PRO A 61 13.61 25.92 6.80
CA PRO A 61 12.34 25.69 7.46
C PRO A 61 12.53 24.80 8.69
N VAL A 62 11.83 25.11 9.78
CA VAL A 62 11.85 24.24 10.97
C VAL A 62 10.95 23.03 10.69
N PRO A 63 11.47 21.80 10.75
CA PRO A 63 10.64 20.62 10.58
C PRO A 63 9.68 20.48 11.76
N GLU A 64 8.37 20.55 11.50
CA GLU A 64 7.33 20.47 12.51
C GLU A 64 6.51 19.18 12.32
N PRO A 65 6.51 18.26 13.31
CA PRO A 65 5.66 17.08 13.28
C PRO A 65 4.19 17.48 13.41
N PHE A 66 3.28 16.55 13.09
CA PHE A 66 1.87 16.73 13.40
C PHE A 66 1.64 16.89 14.90
N SER A 67 0.62 17.69 15.25
CA SER A 67 0.14 17.75 16.62
C SER A 67 -0.47 16.40 17.05
N THR A 68 -0.64 16.21 18.38
CA THR A 68 -1.23 14.98 18.93
C THR A 68 -2.64 14.68 18.42
N ASP A 69 -3.35 15.68 17.92
CA ASP A 69 -4.70 15.51 17.36
C ASP A 69 -4.70 14.61 16.12
N TYR A 70 -3.56 14.49 15.42
CA TYR A 70 -3.43 13.64 14.23
C TYR A 70 -3.08 12.17 14.55
N ILE A 71 -2.99 11.76 15.81
CA ILE A 71 -2.72 10.37 16.19
C ILE A 71 -3.91 9.47 15.87
N ALA A 72 -5.13 9.94 16.07
CA ALA A 72 -6.36 9.17 15.91
C ALA A 72 -7.53 10.02 15.39
N GLY A 73 -8.68 9.40 15.21
CA GLY A 73 -9.92 10.10 14.85
C GLY A 73 -10.10 10.30 13.34
N PHE A 74 -9.44 9.51 12.52
CA PHE A 74 -9.68 9.46 11.08
C PHE A 74 -10.84 8.50 10.79
N GLU A 75 -11.85 8.94 10.04
CA GLU A 75 -13.00 8.11 9.67
C GLU A 75 -12.56 6.86 8.91
N SER A 76 -11.55 7.02 8.07
CA SER A 76 -10.97 5.93 7.28
C SER A 76 -10.23 4.86 8.08
N ASP A 77 -10.01 5.04 9.38
CA ASP A 77 -9.42 3.99 10.22
C ASP A 77 -10.36 2.81 10.46
N VAL A 78 -11.67 3.05 10.38
CA VAL A 78 -12.69 2.04 10.70
C VAL A 78 -13.57 1.68 9.52
N SER A 79 -13.56 2.45 8.42
CA SER A 79 -14.48 2.28 7.29
C SER A 79 -14.41 0.90 6.65
N SER A 80 -13.22 0.38 6.44
CA SER A 80 -13.01 -0.95 5.85
C SER A 80 -13.34 -2.10 6.80
N TYR A 81 -13.28 -1.89 8.12
CA TYR A 81 -13.68 -2.90 9.10
C TYR A 81 -15.20 -3.06 9.19
N GLN A 82 -15.93 -1.96 9.17
CA GLN A 82 -17.39 -1.99 9.32
C GLN A 82 -18.09 -2.72 8.17
N PHE A 83 -17.54 -2.61 6.95
CA PHE A 83 -18.22 -3.07 5.74
C PHE A 83 -17.44 -4.13 4.96
N GLY A 84 -16.25 -4.53 5.40
CA GLY A 84 -15.41 -5.49 4.68
C GLY A 84 -14.99 -5.01 3.29
N ASN A 85 -14.82 -3.69 3.09
CA ASN A 85 -14.61 -3.09 1.78
C ASN A 85 -13.42 -3.68 1.04
N TYR A 86 -12.31 -3.94 1.72
CA TYR A 86 -11.12 -4.48 1.07
C TYR A 86 -11.29 -5.94 0.68
N TRP A 87 -12.02 -6.73 1.47
CA TRP A 87 -12.39 -8.08 1.08
C TRP A 87 -13.34 -8.08 -0.12
N GLN A 88 -14.32 -7.17 -0.17
CA GLN A 88 -15.25 -7.05 -1.29
C GLN A 88 -14.54 -6.76 -2.62
N VAL A 89 -13.48 -5.95 -2.59
CA VAL A 89 -12.68 -5.63 -3.78
C VAL A 89 -12.07 -6.88 -4.41
N VAL A 90 -11.70 -7.89 -3.61
CA VAL A 90 -11.00 -9.09 -4.06
C VAL A 90 -11.82 -10.38 -3.92
N GLN A 91 -13.07 -10.31 -3.49
CA GLN A 91 -13.91 -11.48 -3.20
C GLN A 91 -14.10 -12.45 -4.40
N LEU A 92 -14.00 -11.92 -5.63
CA LEU A 92 -14.10 -12.73 -6.84
C LEU A 92 -13.02 -13.82 -6.89
N PHE A 93 -11.91 -13.64 -6.20
CA PHE A 93 -10.84 -14.62 -6.14
C PHE A 93 -11.30 -15.96 -5.54
N ASP A 94 -12.34 -15.96 -4.72
CA ASP A 94 -12.92 -17.19 -4.17
C ASP A 94 -13.46 -18.12 -5.28
N HIS A 95 -14.00 -17.51 -6.34
CA HIS A 95 -14.40 -18.24 -7.53
C HIS A 95 -13.19 -18.55 -8.43
N ILE A 96 -12.36 -17.56 -8.71
CA ILE A 96 -11.18 -17.66 -9.61
C ILE A 96 -10.25 -18.80 -9.17
N LYS A 97 -9.94 -18.89 -7.87
CA LYS A 97 -9.03 -19.93 -7.34
C LYS A 97 -9.51 -21.36 -7.53
N THR A 98 -10.79 -21.56 -7.87
CA THR A 98 -11.36 -22.89 -8.14
C THR A 98 -11.32 -23.28 -9.62
N GLN A 99 -11.01 -22.34 -10.53
CA GLN A 99 -10.99 -22.58 -11.97
C GLN A 99 -9.62 -23.15 -12.39
N PRO A 100 -9.55 -24.40 -12.91
CA PRO A 100 -8.27 -25.05 -13.21
C PRO A 100 -7.47 -24.34 -14.29
N ASP A 101 -8.14 -23.85 -15.32
CA ASP A 101 -7.55 -23.15 -16.48
C ASP A 101 -6.93 -21.80 -16.07
N ILE A 102 -7.64 -21.02 -15.25
CA ILE A 102 -7.11 -19.73 -14.75
C ILE A 102 -5.92 -19.96 -13.79
N ARG A 103 -6.01 -20.99 -12.95
CA ARG A 103 -4.91 -21.37 -12.06
C ARG A 103 -3.67 -21.79 -12.83
N GLN A 104 -3.85 -22.53 -13.94
CA GLN A 104 -2.73 -22.95 -14.78
C GLN A 104 -2.12 -21.72 -15.49
N GLU A 105 -2.94 -20.88 -16.11
CA GLU A 105 -2.47 -19.65 -16.76
C GLU A 105 -1.72 -18.74 -15.77
N ASN A 106 -2.24 -18.57 -14.55
CA ASN A 106 -1.59 -17.79 -13.49
C ASN A 106 -0.23 -18.37 -13.07
N MET A 107 -0.11 -19.70 -13.04
CA MET A 107 1.17 -20.39 -12.79
C MET A 107 2.13 -20.21 -13.97
N ASP A 108 1.68 -20.39 -15.20
CA ASP A 108 2.51 -20.28 -16.40
C ASP A 108 3.10 -18.88 -16.54
N LYS A 109 2.30 -17.84 -16.28
CA LYS A 109 2.76 -16.46 -16.25
C LYS A 109 3.77 -16.22 -15.11
N ALA A 110 3.54 -16.77 -13.94
CA ALA A 110 4.50 -16.69 -12.84
C ALA A 110 5.83 -17.36 -13.18
N VAL A 111 5.81 -18.54 -13.80
CA VAL A 111 6.99 -19.25 -14.28
C VAL A 111 7.73 -18.44 -15.36
N ALA A 112 7.00 -17.89 -16.32
CA ALA A 112 7.59 -17.10 -17.41
C ALA A 112 8.33 -15.87 -16.86
N ILE A 113 7.69 -15.09 -15.97
CA ILE A 113 8.28 -13.88 -15.36
C ILE A 113 9.50 -14.24 -14.48
N ASN A 114 9.37 -15.27 -13.66
CA ASN A 114 10.44 -15.70 -12.77
C ASN A 114 11.66 -16.22 -13.55
N ASN A 115 11.42 -17.01 -14.59
CA ASN A 115 12.51 -17.56 -15.41
C ASN A 115 13.16 -16.49 -16.31
N ALA A 116 12.41 -15.51 -16.80
CA ALA A 116 12.97 -14.40 -17.57
C ALA A 116 13.97 -13.57 -16.76
N ALA A 117 13.80 -13.51 -15.44
CA ALA A 117 14.74 -12.82 -14.55
C ALA A 117 16.06 -13.57 -14.30
N ALA A 118 16.19 -14.85 -14.71
CA ALA A 118 17.31 -15.71 -14.34
C ALA A 118 18.69 -15.16 -14.75
N GLY A 119 18.76 -14.36 -15.82
CA GLY A 119 20.01 -13.74 -16.30
C GLY A 119 20.19 -12.29 -15.88
N ASP A 120 19.20 -11.69 -15.22
CA ASP A 120 19.19 -10.27 -14.85
C ASP A 120 19.45 -10.10 -13.34
N GLN A 121 20.72 -10.06 -12.99
CA GLN A 121 21.14 -9.89 -11.60
C GLN A 121 20.73 -8.51 -11.03
N ALA A 122 20.67 -7.47 -11.86
CA ALA A 122 20.26 -6.14 -11.42
C ALA A 122 18.78 -6.11 -11.06
N LEU A 123 17.92 -6.73 -11.87
CA LEU A 123 16.50 -6.89 -11.59
C LEU A 123 16.27 -7.69 -10.28
N ILE A 124 17.00 -8.81 -10.11
CA ILE A 124 16.90 -9.63 -8.91
C ILE A 124 17.29 -8.83 -7.66
N GLN A 125 18.40 -8.09 -7.69
CA GLN A 125 18.85 -7.26 -6.57
C GLN A 125 17.84 -6.15 -6.26
N ARG A 126 17.27 -5.51 -7.29
CA ARG A 126 16.23 -4.51 -7.13
C ARG A 126 14.98 -5.12 -6.47
N ALA A 127 14.56 -6.29 -6.92
CA ALA A 127 13.42 -6.99 -6.35
C ALA A 127 13.65 -7.39 -4.87
N GLN A 128 14.86 -7.82 -4.52
CA GLN A 128 15.26 -8.10 -3.14
C GLN A 128 15.25 -6.83 -2.28
N SER A 129 15.74 -5.71 -2.81
CA SER A 129 15.71 -4.41 -2.13
C SER A 129 14.29 -3.95 -1.84
N ASP A 130 13.38 -4.07 -2.80
CA ASP A 130 11.95 -3.74 -2.61
C ASP A 130 11.30 -4.64 -1.57
N ALA A 131 11.65 -5.91 -1.53
CA ALA A 131 11.13 -6.84 -0.51
C ALA A 131 11.52 -6.43 0.92
N LYS A 132 12.73 -5.91 1.10
CA LYS A 132 13.21 -5.40 2.39
C LYS A 132 12.62 -4.05 2.74
N ALA A 133 12.48 -3.18 1.75
CA ALA A 133 11.98 -1.82 1.93
C ALA A 133 10.61 -1.74 2.57
N SER A 134 9.74 -2.73 2.33
CA SER A 134 8.39 -2.77 2.93
C SER A 134 8.36 -2.72 4.44
N SER A 135 9.42 -3.16 5.12
CA SER A 135 9.50 -3.13 6.59
C SER A 135 10.28 -1.94 7.15
N THR A 136 11.08 -1.26 6.33
CA THR A 136 12.06 -0.29 6.84
C THR A 136 12.08 1.05 6.13
N SER A 137 11.95 1.10 4.81
CA SER A 137 12.25 2.33 4.07
C SER A 137 11.59 2.39 2.69
N VAL A 138 10.27 2.23 2.63
CA VAL A 138 9.54 2.30 1.35
C VAL A 138 9.73 3.65 0.66
N LEU A 139 9.73 4.77 1.41
CA LEU A 139 9.94 6.10 0.85
C LEU A 139 11.26 6.23 0.11
N ASN A 140 12.35 5.69 0.68
CA ASN A 140 13.65 5.66 -0.01
C ASN A 140 13.60 4.80 -1.27
N ALA A 141 12.94 3.63 -1.21
CA ALA A 141 12.86 2.71 -2.34
C ALA A 141 12.05 3.26 -3.53
N VAL A 142 10.99 4.05 -3.25
CA VAL A 142 10.14 4.61 -4.32
C VAL A 142 10.59 5.99 -4.78
N SER A 143 11.50 6.63 -4.07
CA SER A 143 11.97 7.99 -4.39
C SER A 143 12.80 8.07 -5.69
N ASP A 144 13.30 6.95 -6.20
CA ASP A 144 13.95 6.88 -7.51
C ASP A 144 12.97 7.27 -8.65
N ALA A 145 11.68 7.01 -8.46
CA ALA A 145 10.64 7.44 -9.41
C ALA A 145 10.49 8.97 -9.52
N MET A 146 11.06 9.73 -8.61
CA MET A 146 11.01 11.19 -8.66
C MET A 146 12.03 11.80 -9.66
N GLY A 147 12.90 10.99 -10.27
CA GLY A 147 14.03 11.45 -11.05
C GLY A 147 15.28 11.68 -10.21
N LYS A 148 16.35 12.13 -10.85
CA LYS A 148 17.65 12.28 -10.19
C LYS A 148 17.65 13.45 -9.21
N ASN A 149 17.41 14.66 -9.69
CA ASN A 149 17.58 15.87 -8.89
C ASN A 149 16.54 15.97 -7.76
N LEU A 150 15.27 15.75 -8.07
CA LEU A 150 14.20 15.76 -7.07
C LEU A 150 14.36 14.59 -6.08
N GLY A 151 14.63 13.38 -6.60
CA GLY A 151 14.79 12.18 -5.77
C GLY A 151 15.99 12.25 -4.83
N GLU A 152 17.14 12.80 -5.26
CA GLU A 152 18.31 13.02 -4.40
C GLU A 152 18.02 14.00 -3.27
N ALA A 153 17.35 15.12 -3.58
CA ALA A 153 16.98 16.12 -2.58
C ALA A 153 15.97 15.54 -1.57
N PHE A 154 15.00 14.78 -2.03
CA PHE A 154 14.03 14.09 -1.16
C PHE A 154 14.70 13.08 -0.22
N ARG A 155 15.59 12.22 -0.74
CA ARG A 155 16.35 11.25 0.07
C ARG A 155 17.27 11.93 1.09
N ALA A 156 17.92 13.04 0.71
CA ALA A 156 18.74 13.81 1.64
C ALA A 156 17.89 14.37 2.80
N SER A 157 16.68 14.84 2.50
CA SER A 157 15.76 15.35 3.53
C SER A 157 15.25 14.23 4.45
N LEU A 158 14.98 13.04 3.91
CA LEU A 158 14.64 11.85 4.73
C LEU A 158 15.80 11.43 5.63
N ALA A 159 17.05 11.41 5.10
CA ALA A 159 18.23 11.02 5.87
C ALA A 159 18.50 11.95 7.05
N GLU A 160 18.08 13.20 6.95
CA GLU A 160 18.20 14.23 7.99
C GLU A 160 16.91 14.35 8.86
N HIS A 161 15.92 13.47 8.66
CA HIS A 161 14.62 13.50 9.36
C HIS A 161 13.89 14.84 9.25
N ARG A 162 14.03 15.52 8.12
CA ARG A 162 13.46 16.84 7.90
C ARG A 162 12.06 16.83 7.25
N LEU A 163 11.49 15.63 7.06
CA LEU A 163 10.15 15.41 6.52
C LEU A 163 9.26 14.68 7.54
N PRO A 164 9.11 15.20 8.77
CA PRO A 164 8.44 14.48 9.85
C PRO A 164 6.98 14.12 9.57
N LYS A 165 6.22 14.97 8.88
CA LYS A 165 4.82 14.68 8.52
C LYS A 165 4.76 13.58 7.47
N THR A 166 5.62 13.65 6.47
CA THR A 166 5.73 12.64 5.40
C THR A 166 6.17 11.29 5.96
N GLU A 167 7.20 11.26 6.83
CA GLU A 167 7.66 10.05 7.49
C GLU A 167 6.57 9.43 8.38
N TYR A 168 5.83 10.24 9.12
CA TYR A 168 4.73 9.79 9.96
C TYR A 168 3.61 9.13 9.16
N LEU A 169 3.19 9.76 8.06
CA LEU A 169 2.08 9.24 7.24
C LEU A 169 2.48 8.04 6.40
N LEU A 170 3.68 8.04 5.81
CA LEU A 170 4.05 7.09 4.74
C LEU A 170 5.35 6.32 5.03
N GLY A 171 6.19 6.77 5.97
CA GLY A 171 7.59 6.33 6.07
C GLY A 171 7.82 5.07 6.91
N ASN A 172 6.92 4.71 7.79
CA ASN A 172 7.15 3.67 8.81
C ASN A 172 6.64 2.28 8.39
N GLY A 173 6.90 1.89 7.16
CA GLY A 173 6.56 0.57 6.66
C GLY A 173 5.08 0.21 6.87
N TYR A 174 4.82 -0.97 7.45
CA TYR A 174 3.44 -1.40 7.78
C TYR A 174 2.82 -0.63 8.95
N ALA A 175 3.61 0.12 9.71
CA ALA A 175 3.12 0.95 10.80
C ALA A 175 2.91 2.42 10.39
N ALA A 176 3.08 2.76 9.12
CA ALA A 176 2.83 4.09 8.59
C ALA A 176 1.38 4.52 8.83
N ARG A 177 1.18 5.74 9.34
CA ARG A 177 -0.13 6.20 9.84
C ARG A 177 -1.22 6.17 8.76
N ALA A 178 -0.89 6.55 7.54
CA ALA A 178 -1.85 6.53 6.43
C ALA A 178 -2.21 5.11 5.96
N GLY A 179 -1.43 4.09 6.31
CA GLY A 179 -1.79 2.70 6.06
C GLY A 179 -2.98 2.25 6.89
N GLY A 180 -3.06 2.65 8.15
CA GLY A 180 -4.09 2.23 9.09
C GLY A 180 -4.08 0.73 9.37
N LEU A 181 -4.96 0.29 10.24
CA LEU A 181 -5.09 -1.14 10.58
C LEU A 181 -5.67 -1.97 9.42
N ALA A 182 -6.54 -1.37 8.63
CA ALA A 182 -7.22 -2.03 7.52
C ALA A 182 -6.32 -2.31 6.31
N ASN A 183 -5.12 -1.75 6.27
CA ASN A 183 -4.15 -1.98 5.21
C ASN A 183 -3.42 -3.33 5.32
N SER A 184 -3.65 -4.08 6.39
CA SER A 184 -3.14 -5.44 6.51
C SER A 184 -3.94 -6.39 5.63
N THR A 185 -3.28 -7.09 4.71
CA THR A 185 -3.90 -8.14 3.89
C THR A 185 -3.97 -9.49 4.59
N MET A 186 -3.71 -9.55 5.89
CA MET A 186 -3.59 -10.84 6.60
C MET A 186 -4.94 -11.57 6.69
N SER A 187 -6.04 -10.85 6.90
CA SER A 187 -7.38 -11.45 6.96
C SER A 187 -7.74 -12.15 5.65
N GLU A 188 -7.52 -11.46 4.53
CA GLU A 188 -7.75 -12.00 3.19
C GLU A 188 -6.84 -13.17 2.89
N LYS A 189 -5.57 -13.09 3.26
CA LYS A 189 -4.60 -14.18 3.08
C LYS A 189 -5.06 -15.47 3.75
N TYR A 190 -5.42 -15.42 5.01
CA TYR A 190 -5.88 -16.60 5.75
C TYR A 190 -7.25 -17.09 5.26
N TYR A 191 -8.13 -16.19 4.85
CA TYR A 191 -9.42 -16.55 4.27
C TYR A 191 -9.26 -17.31 2.97
N PHE A 192 -8.49 -16.77 2.00
CA PHE A 192 -8.31 -17.41 0.70
C PHE A 192 -7.38 -18.63 0.76
N ASN A 193 -6.44 -18.63 1.68
CA ASN A 193 -5.48 -19.70 1.96
C ASN A 193 -4.82 -20.25 0.68
N TYR A 194 -4.33 -19.35 -0.19
CA TYR A 194 -3.77 -19.72 -1.49
C TYR A 194 -2.28 -20.00 -1.38
N GLN A 195 -1.87 -21.19 -1.80
CA GLN A 195 -0.48 -21.66 -1.69
C GLN A 195 0.44 -20.90 -2.65
N ARG A 196 1.66 -20.58 -2.20
CA ARG A 196 2.62 -19.83 -2.99
C ARG A 196 3.18 -20.59 -4.18
N PRO A 197 3.61 -19.90 -5.28
CA PRO A 197 4.08 -20.55 -6.50
C PRO A 197 5.29 -21.45 -6.26
N TYR A 198 6.29 -21.03 -5.51
CA TYR A 198 7.46 -21.85 -5.20
C TYR A 198 7.15 -23.12 -4.41
N GLN A 199 6.04 -23.13 -3.67
CA GLN A 199 5.58 -24.32 -2.93
C GLN A 199 4.83 -25.30 -3.83
N ARG A 200 4.07 -24.78 -4.81
CA ARG A 200 3.28 -25.60 -5.75
C ARG A 200 4.10 -26.16 -6.89
N ALA A 201 5.09 -25.40 -7.37
CA ALA A 201 5.93 -25.77 -8.49
C ALA A 201 7.41 -25.53 -8.19
N PRO A 202 8.00 -26.21 -7.18
CA PRO A 202 9.37 -25.97 -6.72
C PRO A 202 10.42 -26.27 -7.78
N GLN A 203 10.09 -27.04 -8.82
CA GLN A 203 10.99 -27.36 -9.93
C GLN A 203 10.95 -26.30 -11.06
N ALA A 204 9.88 -25.51 -11.13
CA ALA A 204 9.66 -24.51 -12.20
C ALA A 204 9.89 -23.08 -11.71
N ILE A 205 9.74 -22.81 -10.42
CA ILE A 205 9.89 -21.49 -9.80
C ILE A 205 11.14 -21.48 -8.93
N LYS A 206 12.05 -20.56 -9.22
CA LYS A 206 13.23 -20.28 -8.42
C LYS A 206 12.94 -19.19 -7.40
N ARG A 207 13.20 -19.44 -6.12
CA ARG A 207 13.22 -18.36 -5.12
C ARG A 207 14.53 -17.61 -5.22
N TYR A 208 14.44 -16.33 -5.57
CA TYR A 208 15.57 -15.41 -5.54
C TYR A 208 15.60 -14.67 -4.20
N ASP A 209 15.75 -15.42 -3.11
CA ASP A 209 15.99 -14.82 -1.79
C ASP A 209 17.46 -14.42 -1.63
N ASP A 210 17.71 -13.49 -0.73
CA ASP A 210 19.06 -13.01 -0.43
C ASP A 210 19.62 -13.59 0.89
N GLY A 211 19.00 -14.66 1.39
CA GLY A 211 19.35 -15.29 2.65
C GLY A 211 18.86 -14.54 3.90
N SER A 212 18.18 -13.41 3.74
CA SER A 212 17.57 -12.71 4.86
C SER A 212 16.37 -13.48 5.39
N LYS A 213 16.08 -13.31 6.71
CA LYS A 213 14.94 -13.96 7.34
C LYS A 213 13.63 -13.43 6.76
N ASP A 214 12.83 -14.30 6.16
CA ASP A 214 11.47 -13.95 5.74
C ASP A 214 10.62 -13.66 6.99
N LEU A 215 9.99 -12.48 7.03
CA LEU A 215 9.13 -12.10 8.15
C LEU A 215 7.82 -12.91 8.20
N TYR A 216 7.40 -13.44 7.05
CA TYR A 216 6.12 -14.15 6.90
C TYR A 216 6.26 -15.42 6.06
N PRO A 217 7.13 -16.37 6.46
CA PRO A 217 7.49 -17.53 5.64
C PRO A 217 6.32 -18.46 5.36
N THR A 218 5.30 -18.47 6.21
CA THR A 218 4.14 -19.36 6.14
C THR A 218 2.85 -18.69 5.68
N SER A 219 2.88 -17.36 5.43
CA SER A 219 1.66 -16.66 5.04
C SER A 219 1.20 -17.06 3.62
N PRO A 220 -0.13 -17.23 3.40
CA PRO A 220 -0.67 -17.54 2.08
C PRO A 220 -0.33 -16.47 1.02
N ALA A 221 -0.49 -16.83 -0.26
CA ALA A 221 -0.07 -15.97 -1.35
C ALA A 221 -1.01 -14.78 -1.56
N PHE A 222 -2.29 -15.01 -1.74
CA PHE A 222 -3.26 -14.00 -2.18
C PHE A 222 -3.94 -13.25 -1.02
N PRO A 223 -4.12 -11.91 -1.14
CA PRO A 223 -3.46 -11.00 -2.05
C PRO A 223 -2.04 -10.64 -1.60
N SER A 224 -1.24 -10.01 -2.48
CA SER A 224 0.12 -9.59 -2.14
C SER A 224 0.14 -8.38 -1.21
N GLY A 225 0.63 -8.55 0.04
CA GLY A 225 0.73 -7.45 1.01
C GLY A 225 1.80 -6.41 0.64
N HIS A 226 2.92 -6.83 0.06
CA HIS A 226 3.95 -5.91 -0.43
C HIS A 226 3.42 -5.04 -1.58
N THR A 227 2.67 -5.65 -2.51
CA THR A 227 2.05 -4.91 -3.60
C THR A 227 0.99 -3.93 -3.09
N ASN A 228 0.16 -4.38 -2.15
CA ASN A 228 -0.83 -3.52 -1.49
C ASN A 228 -0.14 -2.28 -0.90
N GLN A 229 0.91 -2.47 -0.11
CA GLN A 229 1.65 -1.39 0.52
C GLN A 229 2.31 -0.45 -0.49
N ALA A 230 3.05 -0.99 -1.46
CA ALA A 230 3.68 -0.17 -2.48
C ALA A 230 2.64 0.66 -3.25
N THR A 231 1.48 0.08 -3.55
CA THR A 231 0.41 0.75 -4.30
C THR A 231 -0.19 1.90 -3.51
N TRP A 232 -0.63 1.70 -2.25
CA TRP A 232 -1.26 2.81 -1.54
C TRP A 232 -0.25 3.92 -1.22
N ILE A 233 1.02 3.59 -0.92
CA ILE A 233 2.05 4.60 -0.69
C ILE A 233 2.29 5.44 -1.96
N THR A 234 2.54 4.80 -3.10
CA THR A 234 2.82 5.55 -4.34
C THR A 234 1.61 6.31 -4.84
N THR A 235 0.40 5.81 -4.62
CA THR A 235 -0.84 6.54 -4.93
C THR A 235 -0.99 7.80 -4.07
N LEU A 236 -0.75 7.71 -2.76
CA LEU A 236 -0.80 8.88 -1.87
C LEU A 236 0.35 9.86 -2.15
N MET A 237 1.54 9.35 -2.50
CA MET A 237 2.65 10.21 -2.96
C MET A 237 2.31 10.90 -4.28
N SER A 238 1.61 10.25 -5.19
CA SER A 238 1.14 10.88 -6.45
C SER A 238 0.11 11.99 -6.18
N PHE A 239 -0.69 11.88 -5.13
CA PHE A 239 -1.52 12.98 -4.66
C PHE A 239 -0.68 14.14 -4.10
N MET A 240 0.38 13.85 -3.36
CA MET A 240 1.28 14.88 -2.79
C MET A 240 2.15 15.56 -3.85
N LEU A 241 2.62 14.81 -4.84
CA LEU A 241 3.57 15.21 -5.88
C LEU A 241 3.08 14.80 -7.28
N PRO A 242 1.99 15.41 -7.78
CA PRO A 242 1.38 15.02 -9.06
C PRO A 242 2.33 15.26 -10.27
N GLU A 243 3.35 16.09 -10.12
CA GLU A 243 4.36 16.37 -11.15
C GLU A 243 5.15 15.14 -11.59
N VAL A 244 5.22 14.13 -10.72
CA VAL A 244 5.88 12.83 -10.95
C VAL A 244 4.92 11.67 -10.67
N GLY A 245 3.62 11.94 -10.70
CA GLY A 245 2.56 10.98 -10.41
C GLY A 245 2.62 9.70 -11.25
N PRO A 246 2.68 9.77 -12.59
CA PRO A 246 2.77 8.58 -13.44
C PRO A 246 3.98 7.69 -13.12
N GLN A 247 5.13 8.29 -12.84
CA GLN A 247 6.37 7.59 -12.49
C GLN A 247 6.24 6.89 -11.12
N LEU A 248 5.64 7.55 -10.13
CA LEU A 248 5.35 6.97 -8.82
C LEU A 248 4.39 5.78 -8.93
N MET A 249 3.32 5.93 -9.72
CA MET A 249 2.36 4.83 -9.95
C MET A 249 3.03 3.63 -10.61
N LEU A 250 3.84 3.87 -11.65
CA LEU A 250 4.64 2.81 -12.28
C LEU A 250 5.55 2.13 -11.26
N ARG A 251 6.25 2.89 -10.45
CA ARG A 251 7.19 2.35 -9.45
C ARG A 251 6.51 1.43 -8.43
N GLY A 252 5.31 1.78 -8.01
CA GLY A 252 4.48 0.90 -7.17
C GLY A 252 4.10 -0.40 -7.86
N ALA A 253 3.78 -0.35 -9.15
CA ALA A 253 3.46 -1.54 -9.96
C ALA A 253 4.70 -2.44 -10.17
N GLU A 254 5.87 -1.85 -10.42
CA GLU A 254 7.14 -2.59 -10.53
C GLU A 254 7.48 -3.31 -9.22
N ALA A 255 7.33 -2.64 -8.06
CA ALA A 255 7.55 -3.27 -6.76
C ALA A 255 6.60 -4.47 -6.54
N GLY A 256 5.37 -4.39 -7.06
CA GLY A 256 4.44 -5.51 -7.11
C GLY A 256 4.95 -6.65 -8.01
N ASN A 257 5.38 -6.34 -9.24
CA ASN A 257 5.92 -7.32 -10.17
C ASN A 257 7.18 -8.01 -9.65
N HIS A 258 8.00 -7.31 -8.90
CA HIS A 258 9.19 -7.85 -8.24
C HIS A 258 8.86 -9.02 -7.30
N ARG A 259 7.63 -9.11 -6.79
CA ARG A 259 7.19 -10.26 -6.00
C ARG A 259 7.00 -11.52 -6.84
N VAL A 260 6.63 -11.37 -8.12
CA VAL A 260 6.57 -12.48 -9.08
C VAL A 260 7.99 -12.87 -9.50
N VAL A 261 8.85 -11.89 -9.78
CA VAL A 261 10.28 -12.09 -10.07
C VAL A 261 10.94 -12.94 -8.99
N LEU A 262 10.71 -12.64 -7.71
CA LEU A 262 11.26 -13.40 -6.58
C LEU A 262 10.64 -14.79 -6.39
N GLY A 263 9.63 -15.17 -7.17
CA GLY A 263 8.97 -16.48 -7.10
C GLY A 263 8.04 -16.67 -5.89
N VAL A 264 7.67 -15.59 -5.18
CA VAL A 264 6.86 -15.66 -3.96
C VAL A 264 5.39 -15.33 -4.17
N HIS A 265 5.01 -14.78 -5.32
CA HIS A 265 3.64 -14.43 -5.70
C HIS A 265 3.34 -14.77 -7.15
N TYR A 266 2.07 -14.91 -7.46
CA TYR A 266 1.54 -14.99 -8.82
C TYR A 266 1.10 -13.61 -9.31
N PRO A 267 0.93 -13.41 -10.63
CA PRO A 267 0.35 -12.18 -11.17
C PRO A 267 -1.01 -11.82 -10.56
N LEU A 268 -1.92 -12.78 -10.37
CA LEU A 268 -3.22 -12.51 -9.72
C LEU A 268 -3.09 -12.03 -8.28
N ASP A 269 -2.07 -12.48 -7.54
CA ASP A 269 -1.83 -11.96 -6.18
C ASP A 269 -1.41 -10.48 -6.21
N VAL A 270 -0.63 -10.11 -7.22
CA VAL A 270 -0.17 -8.73 -7.45
C VAL A 270 -1.35 -7.85 -7.87
N ILE A 271 -2.19 -8.31 -8.79
CA ILE A 271 -3.42 -7.60 -9.19
C ILE A 271 -4.32 -7.39 -7.95
N GLY A 272 -4.57 -8.43 -7.15
CA GLY A 272 -5.38 -8.32 -5.94
C GLY A 272 -4.76 -7.38 -4.90
N GLY A 273 -3.43 -7.39 -4.74
CA GLY A 273 -2.70 -6.48 -3.89
C GLY A 273 -2.83 -5.01 -4.35
N ARG A 274 -2.75 -4.76 -5.65
CA ARG A 274 -2.96 -3.43 -6.23
C ARG A 274 -4.41 -2.96 -6.05
N MET A 275 -5.39 -3.81 -6.33
CA MET A 275 -6.81 -3.46 -6.14
C MET A 275 -7.09 -3.03 -4.69
N THR A 276 -6.60 -3.79 -3.71
CA THR A 276 -6.77 -3.44 -2.29
C THR A 276 -5.97 -2.20 -1.90
N GLY A 277 -4.78 -2.00 -2.47
CA GLY A 277 -3.96 -0.81 -2.23
C GLY A 277 -4.60 0.48 -2.78
N GLN A 278 -5.19 0.43 -3.97
CA GLN A 278 -5.93 1.55 -4.54
C GLN A 278 -7.21 1.86 -3.75
N ALA A 279 -7.94 0.82 -3.32
CA ALA A 279 -9.09 1.00 -2.46
C ALA A 279 -8.71 1.65 -1.12
N ALA A 280 -7.59 1.24 -0.52
CA ALA A 280 -7.05 1.87 0.68
C ALA A 280 -6.71 3.34 0.45
N ALA A 281 -6.01 3.67 -0.63
CA ALA A 281 -5.68 5.06 -0.96
C ALA A 281 -6.92 5.91 -1.20
N ALA A 282 -7.93 5.39 -1.92
CA ALA A 282 -9.20 6.08 -2.14
C ALA A 282 -9.94 6.35 -0.82
N ASP A 283 -9.96 5.38 0.09
CA ASP A 283 -10.55 5.52 1.41
C ASP A 283 -9.87 6.63 2.22
N ARG A 284 -8.52 6.66 2.22
CA ARG A 284 -7.75 7.73 2.88
C ARG A 284 -7.98 9.10 2.28
N LEU A 285 -8.08 9.22 0.96
CA LEU A 285 -8.32 10.49 0.30
C LEU A 285 -9.78 10.97 0.40
N ASN A 286 -10.75 10.07 0.58
CA ASN A 286 -12.14 10.43 0.87
C ASN A 286 -12.33 10.91 2.31
N ASP A 287 -11.48 10.52 3.24
CA ASP A 287 -11.41 11.08 4.59
C ASP A 287 -10.84 12.50 4.53
N LYS A 288 -11.67 13.50 4.77
CA LYS A 288 -11.28 14.92 4.66
C LYS A 288 -10.10 15.28 5.56
N ARG A 289 -10.03 14.68 6.75
CA ARG A 289 -8.97 14.95 7.72
C ARG A 289 -7.66 14.29 7.29
N MET A 290 -7.70 13.06 6.79
CA MET A 290 -6.52 12.38 6.25
C MET A 290 -6.02 13.07 4.98
N ARG A 291 -6.93 13.47 4.09
CA ARG A 291 -6.57 14.24 2.89
C ARG A 291 -5.90 15.57 3.25
N HIS A 292 -6.37 16.25 4.30
CA HIS A 292 -5.73 17.48 4.78
C HIS A 292 -4.32 17.19 5.35
N ALA A 293 -4.15 16.12 6.11
CA ALA A 293 -2.83 15.72 6.61
C ALA A 293 -1.85 15.41 5.45
N LEU A 294 -2.30 14.73 4.41
CA LEU A 294 -1.48 14.48 3.21
C LEU A 294 -1.14 15.77 2.46
N TRP A 295 -2.07 16.74 2.43
CA TRP A 295 -1.78 18.06 1.87
C TRP A 295 -0.72 18.81 2.70
N GLU A 296 -0.79 18.79 4.03
CA GLU A 296 0.25 19.36 4.89
C GLU A 296 1.62 18.70 4.67
N ALA A 297 1.66 17.38 4.52
CA ALA A 297 2.89 16.68 4.18
C ALA A 297 3.43 17.05 2.79
N SER A 298 2.54 17.28 1.80
CA SER A 298 2.93 17.80 0.48
C SER A 298 3.59 19.19 0.60
N MET A 299 3.02 20.08 1.41
CA MET A 299 3.59 21.42 1.63
C MET A 299 4.94 21.36 2.35
N GLU A 300 5.09 20.44 3.32
CA GLU A 300 6.38 20.18 3.98
C GLU A 300 7.45 19.81 2.95
N VAL A 301 7.17 18.82 2.08
CA VAL A 301 8.12 18.40 1.03
C VAL A 301 8.47 19.58 0.11
N ARG A 302 7.47 20.35 -0.36
CA ARG A 302 7.70 21.48 -1.27
C ARG A 302 8.55 22.59 -0.65
N GLN A 303 8.33 22.91 0.61
CA GLN A 303 9.12 23.92 1.34
C GLN A 303 10.56 23.44 1.58
N GLU A 304 10.74 22.21 1.99
CA GLU A 304 12.06 21.62 2.21
C GLU A 304 12.86 21.52 0.91
N ILE A 305 12.26 21.04 -0.17
CA ILE A 305 12.92 20.96 -1.48
C ILE A 305 13.30 22.34 -2.00
N LYS A 306 12.42 23.33 -1.88
CA LYS A 306 12.72 24.72 -2.30
C LYS A 306 13.87 25.31 -1.51
N TRP A 307 13.92 25.10 -0.21
CA TRP A 307 15.03 25.55 0.61
C TRP A 307 16.34 24.83 0.23
N ARG A 308 16.31 23.51 0.09
CA ARG A 308 17.50 22.69 -0.15
C ARG A 308 18.14 22.92 -1.52
N THR A 309 17.34 23.18 -2.53
CA THR A 309 17.80 23.25 -3.93
C THR A 309 17.69 24.63 -4.57
N GLY A 310 16.98 25.55 -3.95
CA GLY A 310 16.59 26.82 -4.56
C GLY A 310 15.50 26.72 -5.63
N LYS A 311 15.04 25.51 -5.97
CA LYS A 311 14.04 25.23 -7.01
C LYS A 311 12.77 24.60 -6.44
N SER A 312 11.65 24.82 -7.10
CA SER A 312 10.41 24.12 -6.75
C SER A 312 10.42 22.66 -7.21
N VAL A 313 9.45 21.87 -6.75
CA VAL A 313 9.25 20.47 -7.20
C VAL A 313 9.01 20.43 -8.70
N GLU A 314 8.19 21.34 -9.21
CA GLU A 314 7.88 21.47 -10.64
C GLU A 314 9.12 21.79 -11.47
N GLU A 315 9.96 22.71 -10.99
CA GLU A 315 11.21 23.12 -11.64
C GLU A 315 12.19 21.94 -11.70
N LEU A 316 12.33 21.17 -10.61
CA LEU A 316 13.22 20.00 -10.58
C LEU A 316 12.70 18.85 -11.47
N ALA A 317 11.40 18.57 -11.42
CA ALA A 317 10.80 17.55 -12.28
C ALA A 317 10.92 17.93 -13.79
N ALA A 318 10.79 19.21 -14.11
CA ALA A 318 11.03 19.71 -15.47
C ALA A 318 12.51 19.63 -15.88
N GLN A 319 13.42 19.91 -14.95
CA GLN A 319 14.85 19.78 -15.15
C GLN A 319 15.23 18.31 -15.42
N ASP A 320 14.77 17.38 -14.58
CA ASP A 320 15.05 15.96 -14.74
C ASP A 320 14.58 15.44 -16.12
N ARG A 321 13.38 15.87 -16.58
CA ARG A 321 12.90 15.55 -17.93
C ARG A 321 13.78 16.16 -19.04
N ALA A 322 14.21 17.42 -18.88
CA ALA A 322 15.04 18.09 -19.87
C ALA A 322 16.45 17.50 -19.97
N GLU A 323 16.98 16.99 -18.87
CA GLU A 323 18.29 16.34 -18.78
C GLU A 323 18.27 14.85 -19.11
N GLY A 324 17.07 14.24 -19.29
CA GLY A 324 16.91 12.80 -19.47
C GLY A 324 17.33 12.00 -18.23
N THR A 325 17.13 12.59 -17.05
CA THR A 325 17.42 12.01 -15.73
C THR A 325 16.16 11.73 -14.93
N ASP A 326 14.99 11.88 -15.56
CA ASP A 326 13.71 11.40 -15.03
C ASP A 326 13.69 9.87 -14.96
N TYR A 327 12.80 9.32 -14.17
CA TYR A 327 12.69 7.86 -14.00
C TYR A 327 12.26 7.17 -15.29
N ARG A 328 11.26 7.72 -15.93
CA ARG A 328 10.68 7.36 -17.22
C ARG A 328 9.95 8.58 -17.78
N SER A 329 9.84 8.69 -19.09
CA SER A 329 8.88 9.61 -19.68
C SER A 329 7.46 9.29 -19.20
N THR A 330 6.56 10.24 -19.24
CA THR A 330 5.16 9.98 -18.85
C THR A 330 4.51 8.91 -19.73
N ASP A 331 4.75 8.97 -21.04
CA ASP A 331 4.19 8.01 -22.00
C ASP A 331 4.71 6.59 -21.73
N ASP A 332 6.03 6.43 -21.56
CA ASP A 332 6.63 5.13 -21.23
C ASP A 332 6.14 4.61 -19.86
N ALA A 333 5.94 5.50 -18.88
CA ALA A 333 5.44 5.12 -17.57
C ALA A 333 4.01 4.59 -17.66
N VAL A 334 3.15 5.24 -18.45
CA VAL A 334 1.76 4.81 -18.68
C VAL A 334 1.73 3.50 -19.43
N GLU A 335 2.52 3.36 -20.51
CA GLU A 335 2.60 2.13 -21.30
C GLU A 335 3.05 0.94 -20.43
N GLN A 336 4.14 1.09 -19.69
CA GLN A 336 4.65 0.04 -18.83
C GLN A 336 3.71 -0.28 -17.67
N TYR A 337 3.08 0.73 -17.06
CA TYR A 337 2.07 0.50 -16.03
C TYR A 337 0.91 -0.33 -16.55
N SER A 338 0.48 -0.07 -17.80
CA SER A 338 -0.63 -0.77 -18.45
C SER A 338 -0.34 -2.26 -18.61
N THR A 339 0.91 -2.66 -18.88
CA THR A 339 1.29 -4.09 -18.97
C THR A 339 1.14 -4.83 -17.65
N PHE A 340 1.27 -4.12 -16.53
CA PHE A 340 1.09 -4.71 -15.20
C PHE A 340 -0.37 -4.72 -14.73
N MET A 341 -1.31 -4.08 -15.47
CA MET A 341 -2.70 -4.03 -15.04
C MET A 341 -3.36 -5.39 -15.08
N ASP A 342 -3.14 -6.15 -16.13
CA ASP A 342 -3.78 -7.43 -16.37
C ASP A 342 -2.81 -8.59 -16.66
N TYR A 343 -1.51 -8.32 -16.82
CA TYR A 343 -0.50 -9.33 -17.16
C TYR A 343 -0.91 -10.16 -18.38
N ASP A 344 -1.59 -9.55 -19.35
CA ASP A 344 -2.11 -10.21 -20.57
C ASP A 344 -3.09 -11.37 -20.26
N PHE A 345 -3.78 -11.34 -19.14
CA PHE A 345 -4.89 -12.26 -18.92
C PHE A 345 -6.04 -11.93 -19.86
N ALA A 346 -6.52 -12.91 -20.58
CA ALA A 346 -7.69 -12.72 -21.42
C ALA A 346 -8.94 -12.43 -20.57
N PRO A 347 -9.79 -11.45 -20.95
CA PRO A 347 -11.05 -11.21 -20.29
C PRO A 347 -11.95 -12.46 -20.36
N ARG A 348 -12.48 -12.90 -19.21
CA ARG A 348 -13.26 -14.17 -19.15
C ARG A 348 -14.69 -14.00 -18.66
N TYR A 349 -14.96 -12.95 -17.88
CA TYR A 349 -16.25 -12.72 -17.24
C TYR A 349 -16.81 -11.38 -17.67
N ARG A 350 -18.10 -11.39 -18.07
CA ARG A 350 -18.83 -10.17 -18.40
C ARG A 350 -18.06 -9.22 -19.34
N THR A 351 -17.50 -9.79 -20.39
CA THR A 351 -16.70 -9.05 -21.38
C THR A 351 -17.52 -8.01 -22.15
N ASP A 352 -18.84 -8.11 -22.08
CA ASP A 352 -19.85 -7.21 -22.65
C ASP A 352 -20.36 -6.16 -21.65
N ALA A 353 -19.97 -6.24 -20.38
CA ALA A 353 -20.42 -5.28 -19.38
C ALA A 353 -19.69 -3.94 -19.53
N PRO A 354 -20.40 -2.81 -19.40
CA PRO A 354 -19.76 -1.50 -19.39
C PRO A 354 -18.83 -1.39 -18.17
N MET A 355 -17.72 -0.65 -18.34
CA MET A 355 -16.86 -0.30 -17.22
C MET A 355 -17.63 0.57 -16.24
N ILE A 356 -17.59 0.20 -14.96
CA ILE A 356 -18.17 0.98 -13.87
C ILE A 356 -17.03 1.53 -13.03
N VAL A 357 -16.91 2.86 -12.99
CA VAL A 357 -15.98 3.53 -12.08
C VAL A 357 -16.61 3.53 -10.68
N PRO A 358 -15.95 2.97 -9.66
CA PRO A 358 -16.44 3.03 -8.28
C PRO A 358 -16.60 4.48 -7.83
N GLN A 359 -17.68 4.79 -7.10
CA GLN A 359 -17.99 6.14 -6.62
C GLN A 359 -16.82 6.78 -5.82
N ALA A 360 -16.06 5.98 -5.10
CA ALA A 360 -14.93 6.43 -4.32
C ALA A 360 -13.65 6.72 -5.14
N ALA A 361 -13.56 6.26 -6.39
CA ALA A 361 -12.34 6.31 -7.18
C ALA A 361 -11.93 7.69 -7.71
N PRO A 362 -12.84 8.63 -8.07
CA PRO A 362 -12.45 9.93 -8.62
C PRO A 362 -11.46 10.71 -7.73
N VAL A 363 -11.55 10.56 -6.41
CA VAL A 363 -10.65 11.24 -5.46
C VAL A 363 -9.17 10.89 -5.67
N LEU A 364 -8.85 9.76 -6.30
CA LEU A 364 -7.46 9.37 -6.63
C LEU A 364 -6.81 10.37 -7.60
N LEU A 365 -7.60 11.12 -8.35
CA LEU A 365 -7.14 12.13 -9.30
C LEU A 365 -7.27 13.57 -8.75
N ALA A 366 -7.66 13.75 -7.49
CA ALA A 366 -7.97 15.06 -6.91
C ALA A 366 -6.85 16.10 -7.01
N ALA A 367 -5.58 15.69 -7.05
CA ALA A 367 -4.45 16.59 -7.16
C ALA A 367 -4.12 16.97 -8.61
N SER A 368 -4.29 16.03 -9.56
CA SER A 368 -3.97 16.24 -10.98
C SER A 368 -5.17 16.70 -11.81
N HIS A 369 -6.38 16.29 -11.42
CA HIS A 369 -7.64 16.55 -12.13
C HIS A 369 -8.76 16.91 -11.13
N PRO A 370 -8.66 18.05 -10.43
CA PRO A 370 -9.64 18.45 -9.42
C PRO A 370 -11.07 18.63 -9.99
N GLU A 371 -11.19 18.82 -11.29
CA GLU A 371 -12.48 18.92 -11.99
C GLU A 371 -13.25 17.59 -12.06
N LEU A 372 -12.61 16.47 -11.75
CA LEU A 372 -13.24 15.15 -11.75
C LEU A 372 -13.72 14.70 -10.35
N THR A 373 -13.50 15.51 -9.31
CA THR A 373 -13.75 15.12 -7.89
C THR A 373 -14.85 15.93 -7.22
#